data_c90ee70f7f04614458a1f52b6412e86c
#
_entry.id   c90ee70f7f04614458a1f52b6412e86c
#
_cell.length_a   1.000
_cell.length_b   1.000
_cell.length_c   1.000
_cell.angle_alpha   90.00
_cell.angle_beta   90.00
_cell.angle_gamma   90.00
#
_symmetry.space_group_name_H-M   'P 1'
#
loop_
_entity.id
_entity.type
_entity.pdbx_description
1 polymer ?
#
loop_
_entity_poly.entity_id
_entity_poly.type
_entity_poly.pdbx_seq_one_letter_code
_entity_poly.pdbx_strand_id
1 'polypeptide(L)'
;MDFKTLSTVFTSVFIAELGDKTQLATMLFASDKDASKLTIFVGAALALVVTSAIGVIAGSAISQYVSEKTLHYLAGIGFIAIGVWTLVKA
;
A
#
# COMPACT_ATOMS: atom_id res chain seq x y z
N MET A 1 -11.77 3.19 -18.89
CA MET A 1 -11.05 3.49 -17.64
C MET A 1 -11.23 4.95 -17.29
N ASP A 2 -11.58 5.22 -16.07
CA ASP A 2 -11.80 6.58 -15.58
C ASP A 2 -10.47 7.18 -15.12
N PHE A 3 -9.97 8.17 -15.84
CA PHE A 3 -8.69 8.80 -15.53
C PHE A 3 -8.72 9.59 -14.23
N LYS A 4 -9.88 10.13 -13.86
CA LYS A 4 -10.00 10.84 -12.58
C LYS A 4 -9.80 9.88 -11.40
N THR A 5 -10.44 8.74 -11.44
CA THR A 5 -10.27 7.70 -10.44
C THR A 5 -8.85 7.15 -10.47
N LEU A 6 -8.31 6.91 -11.65
CA LEU A 6 -6.94 6.43 -11.81
C LEU A 6 -5.94 7.38 -11.16
N SER A 7 -6.06 8.68 -11.42
CA SER A 7 -5.16 9.68 -10.84
C SER A 7 -5.30 9.77 -9.33
N THR A 8 -6.52 9.69 -8.83
CA THR A 8 -6.78 9.73 -7.37
C THR A 8 -6.16 8.52 -6.69
N VAL A 9 -6.37 7.33 -7.24
CA VAL A 9 -5.82 6.10 -6.67
C VAL A 9 -4.30 6.13 -6.75
N PHE A 10 -3.73 6.50 -7.89
CA PHE A 10 -2.28 6.57 -8.04
C PHE A 10 -1.66 7.51 -7.00
N THR A 11 -2.19 8.71 -6.89
CA THR A 11 -1.66 9.71 -5.97
C THR A 11 -1.78 9.26 -4.52
N SER A 12 -2.95 8.73 -4.16
CA SER A 12 -3.21 8.30 -2.78
C SER A 12 -2.30 7.15 -2.39
N VAL A 13 -2.19 6.14 -3.23
CA VAL A 13 -1.34 4.97 -2.95
C VAL A 13 0.13 5.36 -2.97
N PHE A 14 0.53 6.21 -3.92
CA PHE A 14 1.91 6.67 -4.01
C PHE A 14 2.34 7.38 -2.71
N ILE A 15 1.51 8.28 -2.22
CA ILE A 15 1.81 9.01 -0.98
C ILE A 15 1.84 8.05 0.21
N ALA A 16 0.88 7.12 0.27
CA ALA A 16 0.81 6.15 1.36
C ALA A 16 2.03 5.23 1.40
N GLU A 17 2.60 4.89 0.24
CA GLU A 17 3.77 4.01 0.17
C GLU A 17 5.07 4.72 0.48
N LEU A 18 5.14 6.05 0.30
CA LEU A 18 6.35 6.79 0.62
C LEU A 18 6.61 6.74 2.13
N GLY A 19 7.81 6.28 2.49
CA GLY A 19 8.20 6.19 3.89
C GLY A 19 7.62 5.02 4.65
N ASP A 20 6.90 4.13 3.99
CA ASP A 20 6.39 2.92 4.61
C ASP A 20 7.48 1.83 4.69
N LYS A 21 7.16 0.74 5.37
CA LYS A 21 8.08 -0.38 5.59
C LYS A 21 8.63 -0.96 4.29
N THR A 22 7.80 -1.02 3.25
CA THR A 22 8.21 -1.52 1.94
C THR A 22 9.32 -0.65 1.37
N GLN A 23 9.18 0.68 1.48
CA GLN A 23 10.19 1.61 1.00
C GLN A 23 11.50 1.42 1.74
N LEU A 24 11.44 1.29 3.06
CA LEU A 24 12.62 1.08 3.89
C LEU A 24 13.31 -0.25 3.55
N ALA A 25 12.54 -1.32 3.40
CA ALA A 25 13.08 -2.63 3.04
C ALA A 25 13.78 -2.58 1.68
N THR A 26 13.15 -1.93 0.69
CA THR A 26 13.73 -1.78 -0.64
C THR A 26 15.04 -1.01 -0.58
N MET A 27 15.11 0.05 0.23
CA MET A 27 16.32 0.83 0.41
C MET A 27 17.44 0.00 1.04
N LEU A 28 17.11 -0.85 2.02
CA LEU A 28 18.09 -1.69 2.68
C LEU A 28 18.69 -2.71 1.69
N PHE A 29 17.86 -3.36 0.87
CA PHE A 29 18.35 -4.27 -0.14
C PHE A 29 19.17 -3.55 -1.20
N ALA A 30 18.73 -2.37 -1.61
CA ALA A 30 19.44 -1.59 -2.64
C ALA A 30 20.79 -1.07 -2.16
N SER A 31 21.01 -0.99 -0.85
CA SER A 31 22.30 -0.58 -0.29
C SER A 31 23.36 -1.68 -0.35
N ASP A 32 22.95 -2.92 -0.61
CA ASP A 32 23.89 -4.04 -0.78
C ASP A 32 24.60 -3.88 -2.13
N LYS A 33 25.91 -3.74 -2.08
CA LYS A 33 26.72 -3.52 -3.28
C LYS A 33 26.75 -4.71 -4.21
N ASP A 34 26.52 -5.91 -3.68
CA ASP A 34 26.58 -7.15 -4.45
C ASP A 34 25.27 -7.47 -5.12
N ALA A 35 24.18 -6.80 -4.73
CA ALA A 35 22.87 -7.02 -5.30
C ALA A 35 22.63 -6.13 -6.51
N SER A 36 22.05 -6.72 -7.56
CA SER A 36 21.64 -5.95 -8.73
C SER A 36 20.47 -5.03 -8.39
N LYS A 37 20.65 -3.75 -8.66
CA LYS A 37 19.58 -2.76 -8.40
C LYS A 37 18.33 -3.06 -9.22
N LEU A 38 18.52 -3.52 -10.46
CA LEU A 38 17.40 -3.89 -11.32
C LEU A 38 16.63 -5.07 -10.74
N THR A 39 17.33 -6.08 -10.23
CA THR A 39 16.71 -7.25 -9.60
C THR A 39 15.88 -6.83 -8.39
N ILE A 40 16.40 -5.93 -7.57
CA ILE A 40 15.68 -5.43 -6.39
C ILE A 40 14.43 -4.66 -6.82
N PHE A 41 14.56 -3.80 -7.81
CA PHE A 41 13.42 -3.03 -8.32
C PHE A 41 12.33 -3.95 -8.87
N VAL A 42 12.69 -4.93 -9.68
CA VAL A 42 11.72 -5.87 -10.27
C VAL A 42 11.02 -6.67 -9.17
N GLY A 43 11.79 -7.17 -8.20
CA GLY A 43 11.21 -7.93 -7.09
C GLY A 43 10.23 -7.11 -6.27
N ALA A 44 10.62 -5.89 -5.91
CA ALA A 44 9.75 -4.99 -5.15
C ALA A 44 8.51 -4.60 -5.94
N ALA A 45 8.67 -4.28 -7.22
CA ALA A 45 7.55 -3.91 -8.09
C ALA A 45 6.56 -5.05 -8.25
N LEU A 46 7.05 -6.28 -8.46
CA LEU A 46 6.17 -7.46 -8.56
C LEU A 46 5.41 -7.69 -7.26
N ALA A 47 6.09 -7.55 -6.13
CA ALA A 47 5.45 -7.70 -4.82
C ALA A 47 4.32 -6.69 -4.64
N LEU A 48 4.55 -5.43 -5.02
CA LEU A 48 3.54 -4.39 -4.91
C LEU A 48 2.37 -4.63 -5.86
N VAL A 49 2.63 -5.12 -7.07
CA VAL A 49 1.56 -5.45 -8.02
C VAL A 49 0.68 -6.57 -7.45
N VAL A 50 1.30 -7.63 -6.92
CA VAL A 50 0.56 -8.75 -6.32
C VAL A 50 -0.26 -8.27 -5.13
N THR A 51 0.35 -7.48 -4.25
CA THR A 51 -0.34 -6.93 -3.08
C THR A 51 -1.53 -6.06 -3.50
N SER A 52 -1.36 -5.23 -4.52
CA SER A 52 -2.43 -4.39 -5.06
C SER A 52 -3.57 -5.24 -5.62
N ALA A 53 -3.25 -6.31 -6.35
CA ALA A 53 -4.26 -7.20 -6.91
C ALA A 53 -5.06 -7.88 -5.80
N ILE A 54 -4.38 -8.36 -4.77
CA ILE A 54 -5.02 -8.97 -3.60
C ILE A 54 -5.94 -7.95 -2.92
N GLY A 55 -5.47 -6.72 -2.74
CA GLY A 55 -6.25 -5.66 -2.12
C GLY A 55 -7.52 -5.33 -2.89
N VAL A 56 -7.43 -5.25 -4.22
CA VAL A 56 -8.58 -4.98 -5.07
C VAL A 56 -9.60 -6.11 -5.01
N ILE A 57 -9.13 -7.35 -5.09
CA ILE A 57 -10.01 -8.53 -5.03
C ILE A 57 -10.67 -8.62 -3.66
N ALA A 58 -9.91 -8.47 -2.59
CA ALA A 58 -10.42 -8.52 -1.22
C ALA A 58 -11.44 -7.40 -0.97
N GLY A 59 -11.12 -6.18 -1.42
CA GLY A 59 -12.03 -5.04 -1.27
C GLY A 59 -13.34 -5.25 -2.02
N SER A 60 -13.25 -5.78 -3.24
CA SER A 60 -14.43 -6.09 -4.05
C SER A 60 -15.31 -7.14 -3.37
N ALA A 61 -14.71 -8.20 -2.82
CA ALA A 61 -15.43 -9.25 -2.12
C ALA A 61 -16.11 -8.71 -0.86
N ILE A 62 -15.39 -7.91 -0.07
CA ILE A 62 -15.92 -7.34 1.17
C ILE A 62 -17.08 -6.38 0.88
N SER A 63 -17.01 -5.61 -0.21
CA SER A 63 -18.04 -4.63 -0.54
C SER A 63 -19.38 -5.26 -0.87
N GLN A 64 -19.42 -6.57 -1.19
CA GLN A 64 -20.66 -7.29 -1.43
C GLN A 64 -21.44 -7.57 -0.14
N TYR A 65 -20.76 -7.60 1.00
CA TYR A 65 -21.35 -7.94 2.28
C TYR A 65 -21.45 -6.74 3.24
N VAL A 66 -20.64 -5.72 3.00
CA VAL A 66 -20.56 -4.56 3.89
C VAL A 66 -20.84 -3.30 3.08
N SER A 67 -21.65 -2.40 3.61
CA SER A 67 -21.97 -1.16 2.93
C SER A 67 -20.73 -0.29 2.77
N GLU A 68 -20.71 0.54 1.73
CA GLU A 68 -19.61 1.45 1.48
C GLU A 68 -19.38 2.41 2.66
N LYS A 69 -20.46 2.88 3.26
CA LYS A 69 -20.39 3.77 4.43
C LYS A 69 -19.69 3.08 5.60
N THR A 70 -20.04 1.83 5.88
CA THR A 70 -19.42 1.04 6.94
C THR A 70 -17.93 0.82 6.66
N LEU A 71 -17.57 0.54 5.40
CA LEU A 71 -16.17 0.37 5.02
C LEU A 71 -15.36 1.65 5.24
N HIS A 72 -15.94 2.81 4.94
CA HIS A 72 -15.28 4.09 5.19
C HIS A 72 -15.04 4.32 6.68
N TYR A 73 -16.02 4.01 7.53
CA TYR A 73 -15.84 4.13 8.98
C TYR A 73 -14.78 3.18 9.50
N LEU A 74 -14.81 1.92 9.06
CA LEU A 74 -13.82 0.93 9.48
C LEU A 74 -12.41 1.31 9.03
N ALA A 75 -12.29 1.79 7.81
CA ALA A 75 -10.99 2.23 7.27
C ALA A 75 -10.46 3.43 8.05
N GLY A 76 -11.31 4.41 8.32
CA GLY A 76 -10.93 5.60 9.08
C GLY A 76 -10.47 5.25 10.49
N ILE A 77 -11.22 4.41 11.18
CA ILE A 77 -10.86 3.95 12.52
C ILE A 77 -9.55 3.17 12.47
N GLY A 78 -9.39 2.30 11.48
CA GLY A 78 -8.17 1.52 11.30
C GLY A 78 -6.94 2.39 11.08
N PHE A 79 -7.06 3.41 10.25
CA PHE A 79 -5.95 4.33 9.99
C PHE A 79 -5.59 5.14 11.23
N ILE A 80 -6.57 5.57 12.00
CA ILE A 80 -6.32 6.29 13.26
C ILE A 80 -5.58 5.36 14.23
N ALA A 81 -6.04 4.13 14.37
CA ALA A 81 -5.42 3.14 15.26
C ALA A 81 -3.98 2.86 14.86
N ILE A 82 -3.73 2.65 13.57
CA ILE A 82 -2.38 2.40 13.05
C ILE A 82 -1.50 3.64 13.25
N GLY A 83 -2.06 4.82 13.01
CA GLY A 83 -1.33 6.08 13.19
C GLY A 83 -0.90 6.28 14.63
N VAL A 84 -1.79 6.05 15.58
CA VAL A 84 -1.48 6.16 17.00
C VAL A 84 -0.43 5.14 17.40
N TRP A 85 -0.59 3.90 16.96
CA TRP A 85 0.38 2.85 17.28
C TRP A 85 1.76 3.18 16.72
N THR A 86 1.81 3.69 15.51
CA THR A 86 3.06 4.08 14.87
C THR A 86 3.77 5.18 15.66
N LEU A 87 3.01 6.17 16.13
CA LEU A 87 3.57 7.25 16.95
C LEU A 87 4.10 6.75 18.29
N VAL A 88 3.36 5.86 18.95
CA VAL A 88 3.77 5.31 20.25
C VAL A 88 4.99 4.43 20.10
N LYS A 89 5.08 3.69 19.00
CA LYS A 89 6.19 2.77 18.75
C LYS A 89 7.46 3.51 18.30
N ALA A 90 7.32 4.69 17.77
CA ALA A 90 8.44 5.45 17.23
C ALA A 90 9.46 5.93 18.35
#